data_370f0b7c4dc333ce7633fb5c2a6361ea
#
_entry.id   370f0b7c4dc333ce7633fb5c2a6361ea
#
_cell.length_a   1.000
_cell.length_b   1.000
_cell.length_c   1.000
_cell.angle_alpha   90.00
_cell.angle_beta   90.00
_cell.angle_gamma   90.00
#
_symmetry.space_group_name_H-M   'P 1'
#
loop_
_entity.id
_entity.type
_entity.pdbx_description
1 polymer ?
#
loop_
_entity_poly.entity_id
_entity_poly.type
_entity_poly.pdbx_seq_one_letter_code
_entity_poly.pdbx_strand_id
1 'polypeptide(L)'
;DWYFENGLDGIFAVCQSSEIFYLSLEERVKLNQTVYKRAKELSRDFLVVSSGHISDTLKEQAEELNAIYRSGTDALILITNRLDINNEGDDVFIRNAEKLISRLPSDAKLGLYECPYPYKRLVTPKILDWCVSTGRFYYMKDTCCNAEMIAERCRHLKGSHFTLLNANCQTLLESMKSGAGGYCGIMCNFHPALYAWLKNNYNSKKAELVQSVLGTLGFTEIGLPYPLTAKYHMNLCGIKTENLARNRNSAELTEYSKGCIRQMKLLTDELETRLGTLDIR
;
A
#
# COMPACT_ATOMS: atom_id res chain seq x y z
N ASP A 1 6.10 -14.92 -2.28
CA ASP A 1 7.53 -15.21 -2.26
C ASP A 1 8.33 -14.02 -2.79
N TRP A 2 8.16 -13.65 -4.04
CA TRP A 2 8.93 -12.61 -4.72
C TRP A 2 9.11 -11.29 -3.94
N TYR A 3 8.07 -10.78 -3.29
CA TYR A 3 8.18 -9.57 -2.46
C TYR A 3 9.10 -9.77 -1.26
N PHE A 4 8.99 -10.91 -0.60
CA PHE A 4 9.85 -11.29 0.53
C PHE A 4 11.31 -11.46 0.10
N GLU A 5 11.54 -12.16 -1.01
CA GLU A 5 12.87 -12.38 -1.59
C GLU A 5 13.54 -11.07 -2.05
N ASN A 6 12.75 -10.05 -2.37
CA ASN A 6 13.24 -8.72 -2.72
C ASN A 6 13.31 -7.75 -1.53
N GLY A 7 13.24 -8.25 -0.29
CA GLY A 7 13.53 -7.51 0.93
C GLY A 7 12.42 -6.57 1.40
N LEU A 8 11.17 -6.77 0.97
CA LEU A 8 10.05 -6.03 1.56
C LEU A 8 9.72 -6.57 2.96
N ASP A 9 9.20 -5.70 3.83
CA ASP A 9 8.83 -6.04 5.20
C ASP A 9 7.42 -6.60 5.32
N GLY A 10 6.60 -6.49 4.27
CA GLY A 10 5.22 -6.95 4.30
C GLY A 10 4.43 -6.63 3.05
N ILE A 11 3.16 -6.98 3.10
CA ILE A 11 2.18 -6.83 2.00
C ILE A 11 0.92 -6.13 2.50
N PHE A 12 0.42 -5.18 1.74
CA PHE A 12 -0.96 -4.72 1.85
C PHE A 12 -1.83 -5.56 0.91
N ALA A 13 -2.40 -6.64 1.43
CA ALA A 13 -3.34 -7.48 0.71
C ALA A 13 -4.72 -6.80 0.62
N VAL A 14 -5.54 -7.22 -0.31
CA VAL A 14 -6.96 -6.80 -0.46
C VAL A 14 -7.13 -5.28 -0.35
N CYS A 15 -6.55 -4.55 -1.30
CA CYS A 15 -6.65 -3.10 -1.42
C CYS A 15 -7.08 -2.71 -2.84
N GLN A 16 -7.11 -1.42 -3.18
CA GLN A 16 -7.52 -0.96 -4.51
C GLN A 16 -6.66 -1.58 -5.63
N SER A 17 -5.34 -1.67 -5.42
CA SER A 17 -4.43 -2.29 -6.39
C SER A 17 -4.64 -3.80 -6.59
N SER A 18 -5.32 -4.45 -5.65
CA SER A 18 -5.80 -5.84 -5.76
C SER A 18 -7.20 -5.94 -6.37
N GLU A 19 -7.69 -4.88 -7.00
CA GLU A 19 -9.02 -4.81 -7.62
C GLU A 19 -10.20 -5.05 -6.64
N ILE A 20 -10.06 -4.60 -5.38
CA ILE A 20 -10.99 -4.84 -4.27
C ILE A 20 -12.47 -4.61 -4.63
N PHE A 21 -12.76 -3.58 -5.46
CA PHE A 21 -14.12 -3.20 -5.88
C PHE A 21 -14.73 -4.18 -6.91
N TYR A 22 -13.95 -5.09 -7.44
CA TYR A 22 -14.35 -6.10 -8.46
C TYR A 22 -14.33 -7.52 -7.90
N LEU A 23 -14.04 -7.68 -6.60
CA LEU A 23 -14.01 -8.96 -5.89
C LEU A 23 -15.21 -9.10 -4.97
N SER A 24 -15.87 -10.27 -4.98
CA SER A 24 -16.86 -10.62 -3.96
C SER A 24 -16.20 -10.70 -2.57
N LEU A 25 -16.99 -10.68 -1.50
CA LEU A 25 -16.46 -10.84 -0.15
C LEU A 25 -15.73 -12.19 0.01
N GLU A 26 -16.28 -13.25 -0.55
CA GLU A 26 -15.66 -14.59 -0.52
C GLU A 26 -14.29 -14.59 -1.23
N GLU A 27 -14.18 -13.95 -2.39
CA GLU A 27 -12.91 -13.82 -3.11
C GLU A 27 -11.89 -12.99 -2.32
N ARG A 28 -12.32 -11.89 -1.68
CA ARG A 28 -11.46 -11.06 -0.82
C ARG A 28 -10.93 -11.86 0.38
N VAL A 29 -11.80 -12.64 1.02
CA VAL A 29 -11.43 -13.52 2.15
C VAL A 29 -10.45 -14.60 1.70
N LYS A 30 -10.73 -15.28 0.59
CA LYS A 30 -9.85 -16.33 0.05
C LYS A 30 -8.48 -15.79 -0.35
N LEU A 31 -8.45 -14.63 -1.01
CA LEU A 31 -7.20 -13.95 -1.36
C LEU A 31 -6.40 -13.63 -0.11
N ASN A 32 -7.03 -13.00 0.88
CA ASN A 32 -6.39 -12.63 2.14
C ASN A 32 -5.81 -13.85 2.88
N GLN A 33 -6.61 -14.90 3.02
CA GLN A 33 -6.22 -16.14 3.67
C GLN A 33 -5.00 -16.79 2.99
N THR A 34 -4.98 -16.80 1.66
CA THR A 34 -3.87 -17.36 0.89
C THR A 34 -2.59 -16.55 1.11
N VAL A 35 -2.69 -15.22 1.03
CA VAL A 35 -1.55 -14.33 1.25
C VAL A 35 -1.03 -14.43 2.68
N TYR A 36 -1.92 -14.37 3.67
CA TYR A 36 -1.54 -14.43 5.09
C TYR A 36 -0.84 -15.76 5.43
N LYS A 37 -1.45 -16.88 5.04
CA LYS A 37 -0.87 -18.19 5.27
C LYS A 37 0.54 -18.28 4.68
N ARG A 38 0.70 -17.92 3.40
CA ARG A 38 2.01 -18.01 2.74
C ARG A 38 3.04 -17.05 3.35
N ALA A 39 2.64 -15.84 3.68
CA ALA A 39 3.51 -14.87 4.33
C ALA A 39 4.08 -15.41 5.66
N LYS A 40 3.22 -16.04 6.49
CA LYS A 40 3.64 -16.59 7.79
C LYS A 40 4.45 -17.89 7.67
N GLU A 41 4.33 -18.62 6.56
CA GLU A 41 5.24 -19.72 6.22
C GLU A 41 6.64 -19.22 5.87
N LEU A 42 6.77 -18.07 5.20
CA LEU A 42 8.06 -17.46 4.85
C LEU A 42 8.75 -16.86 6.08
N SER A 43 8.02 -16.04 6.83
CA SER A 43 8.50 -15.45 8.08
C SER A 43 7.32 -14.99 8.95
N ARG A 44 7.43 -15.21 10.26
CA ARG A 44 6.45 -14.67 11.24
C ARG A 44 6.44 -13.16 11.26
N ASP A 45 7.56 -12.52 10.95
CA ASP A 45 7.75 -11.07 10.99
C ASP A 45 7.35 -10.39 9.68
N PHE A 46 7.09 -11.16 8.61
CA PHE A 46 6.61 -10.60 7.35
C PHE A 46 5.15 -10.16 7.49
N LEU A 47 4.92 -8.85 7.51
CA LEU A 47 3.62 -8.26 7.85
C LEU A 47 2.60 -8.43 6.71
N VAL A 48 1.38 -8.74 7.09
CA VAL A 48 0.22 -8.70 6.19
C VAL A 48 -0.83 -7.77 6.77
N VAL A 49 -1.02 -6.61 6.15
CA VAL A 49 -2.10 -5.70 6.48
C VAL A 49 -3.19 -5.79 5.42
N SER A 50 -4.45 -5.71 5.81
CA SER A 50 -5.56 -6.00 4.90
C SER A 50 -6.73 -5.05 5.11
N SER A 51 -7.36 -4.63 4.01
CA SER A 51 -8.60 -3.85 4.07
C SER A 51 -9.81 -4.77 3.89
N GLY A 52 -10.42 -4.76 2.73
CA GLY A 52 -11.51 -5.70 2.40
C GLY A 52 -12.91 -5.15 2.62
N HIS A 53 -13.10 -3.93 3.14
CA HIS A 53 -14.41 -3.32 3.26
C HIS A 53 -14.64 -2.27 2.17
N ILE A 54 -15.80 -2.36 1.50
CA ILE A 54 -16.17 -1.47 0.41
C ILE A 54 -17.65 -1.04 0.47
N SER A 55 -18.43 -1.64 1.36
CA SER A 55 -19.87 -1.36 1.51
C SER A 55 -20.12 0.03 2.11
N ASP A 56 -21.32 0.55 1.88
CA ASP A 56 -21.69 1.90 2.32
C ASP A 56 -22.14 1.93 3.77
N THR A 57 -22.80 0.86 4.25
CA THR A 57 -23.32 0.84 5.62
C THR A 57 -22.25 0.35 6.62
N LEU A 58 -22.22 0.97 7.80
CA LEU A 58 -21.30 0.56 8.88
C LEU A 58 -21.52 -0.90 9.32
N LYS A 59 -22.73 -1.42 9.17
CA LYS A 59 -23.03 -2.82 9.50
C LYS A 59 -22.31 -3.75 8.53
N GLU A 60 -22.48 -3.55 7.23
CA GLU A 60 -21.84 -4.36 6.19
C GLU A 60 -20.31 -4.20 6.22
N GLN A 61 -19.81 -2.99 6.45
CA GLN A 61 -18.37 -2.76 6.61
C GLN A 61 -17.80 -3.57 7.79
N ALA A 62 -18.53 -3.63 8.93
CA ALA A 62 -18.12 -4.44 10.06
C ALA A 62 -18.13 -5.94 9.74
N GLU A 63 -19.14 -6.42 9.01
CA GLU A 63 -19.22 -7.82 8.57
C GLU A 63 -18.04 -8.19 7.65
N GLU A 64 -17.72 -7.32 6.67
CA GLU A 64 -16.58 -7.47 5.76
C GLU A 64 -15.24 -7.50 6.51
N LEU A 65 -15.00 -6.52 7.40
CA LEU A 65 -13.76 -6.43 8.18
C LEU A 65 -13.61 -7.61 9.14
N ASN A 66 -14.68 -8.06 9.79
CA ASN A 66 -14.65 -9.24 10.64
C ASN A 66 -14.35 -10.52 9.83
N ALA A 67 -14.84 -10.63 8.59
CA ALA A 67 -14.52 -11.75 7.71
C ALA A 67 -13.02 -11.76 7.33
N ILE A 68 -12.46 -10.59 7.01
CA ILE A 68 -11.02 -10.43 6.75
C ILE A 68 -10.19 -10.74 8.01
N TYR A 69 -10.59 -10.24 9.18
CA TYR A 69 -9.88 -10.53 10.43
C TYR A 69 -9.78 -12.04 10.70
N ARG A 70 -10.92 -12.76 10.55
CA ARG A 70 -10.93 -14.22 10.73
C ARG A 70 -10.12 -14.99 9.71
N SER A 71 -9.85 -14.42 8.53
CA SER A 71 -9.00 -15.04 7.51
C SER A 71 -7.49 -14.83 7.72
N GLY A 72 -7.12 -14.04 8.75
CA GLY A 72 -5.75 -13.73 9.15
C GLY A 72 -5.26 -12.39 8.61
N THR A 73 -4.78 -11.54 9.52
CA THR A 73 -4.14 -10.25 9.19
C THR A 73 -3.40 -9.74 10.43
N ASP A 74 -2.31 -9.01 10.24
CA ASP A 74 -1.60 -8.36 11.34
C ASP A 74 -2.23 -7.02 11.71
N ALA A 75 -2.94 -6.37 10.76
CA ALA A 75 -3.77 -5.19 11.03
C ALA A 75 -4.90 -5.05 10.00
N LEU A 76 -6.07 -4.60 10.47
CA LEU A 76 -7.21 -4.22 9.63
C LEU A 76 -7.07 -2.76 9.20
N ILE A 77 -7.15 -2.52 7.89
CA ILE A 77 -6.98 -1.18 7.31
C ILE A 77 -8.34 -0.61 6.93
N LEU A 78 -8.72 0.48 7.58
CA LEU A 78 -9.96 1.18 7.31
C LEU A 78 -9.77 2.16 6.14
N ILE A 79 -10.68 2.10 5.16
CA ILE A 79 -10.71 3.00 4.01
C ILE A 79 -11.36 4.31 4.44
N THR A 80 -10.62 5.41 4.36
CA THR A 80 -11.04 6.70 4.94
C THR A 80 -12.33 7.24 4.35
N ASN A 81 -12.54 7.14 3.04
CA ASN A 81 -13.77 7.63 2.40
C ASN A 81 -15.01 6.79 2.70
N ARG A 82 -14.87 5.57 3.23
CA ARG A 82 -15.99 4.75 3.70
C ARG A 82 -16.50 5.19 5.08
N LEU A 83 -15.69 5.95 5.80
CA LEU A 83 -16.06 6.51 7.11
C LEU A 83 -16.70 7.90 7.01
N ASP A 84 -16.64 8.52 5.83
CA ASP A 84 -17.20 9.84 5.57
C ASP A 84 -17.66 9.93 4.10
N ILE A 85 -18.66 9.13 3.73
CA ILE A 85 -19.08 8.89 2.34
C ILE A 85 -19.44 10.18 1.61
N ASN A 86 -20.02 11.13 2.32
CA ASN A 86 -20.49 12.40 1.74
C ASN A 86 -19.50 13.56 1.92
N ASN A 87 -18.30 13.29 2.47
CA ASN A 87 -17.28 14.29 2.79
C ASN A 87 -17.81 15.42 3.70
N GLU A 88 -18.48 15.04 4.80
CA GLU A 88 -19.12 15.95 5.75
C GLU A 88 -18.16 16.48 6.84
N GLY A 89 -16.94 15.94 6.90
CA GLY A 89 -15.88 16.44 7.77
C GLY A 89 -15.45 15.48 8.90
N ASP A 90 -14.47 15.94 9.68
CA ASP A 90 -13.77 15.10 10.66
C ASP A 90 -14.66 14.55 11.76
N ASP A 91 -15.66 15.33 12.22
CA ASP A 91 -16.55 14.88 13.29
C ASP A 91 -17.46 13.72 12.83
N VAL A 92 -17.88 13.74 11.55
CA VAL A 92 -18.64 12.63 10.95
C VAL A 92 -17.74 11.41 10.78
N PHE A 93 -16.51 11.61 10.28
CA PHE A 93 -15.52 10.57 10.14
C PHE A 93 -15.27 9.87 11.48
N ILE A 94 -14.90 10.62 12.52
CA ILE A 94 -14.57 10.08 13.86
C ILE A 94 -15.76 9.33 14.45
N ARG A 95 -16.94 9.91 14.44
CA ARG A 95 -18.16 9.28 14.93
C ARG A 95 -18.48 7.96 14.22
N ASN A 96 -18.31 7.90 12.90
CA ASN A 96 -18.53 6.68 12.12
C ASN A 96 -17.43 5.65 12.38
N ALA A 97 -16.18 6.09 12.50
CA ALA A 97 -15.06 5.24 12.86
C ALA A 97 -15.26 4.60 14.25
N GLU A 98 -15.66 5.38 15.26
CA GLU A 98 -15.97 4.86 16.59
C GLU A 98 -17.05 3.77 16.57
N LYS A 99 -18.14 4.03 15.83
CA LYS A 99 -19.23 3.05 15.65
C LYS A 99 -18.75 1.78 14.93
N LEU A 100 -17.84 1.92 13.96
CA LEU A 100 -17.30 0.78 13.23
C LEU A 100 -16.35 -0.03 14.10
N ILE A 101 -15.36 0.62 14.74
CA ILE A 101 -14.35 -0.07 15.54
C ILE A 101 -14.93 -0.75 16.80
N SER A 102 -16.06 -0.25 17.33
CA SER A 102 -16.78 -0.92 18.43
C SER A 102 -17.38 -2.27 18.04
N ARG A 103 -17.50 -2.56 16.74
CA ARG A 103 -18.01 -3.83 16.18
C ARG A 103 -16.90 -4.78 15.73
N LEU A 104 -15.65 -4.36 15.86
CA LEU A 104 -14.47 -5.16 15.53
C LEU A 104 -13.85 -5.76 16.80
N PRO A 105 -13.10 -6.87 16.70
CA PRO A 105 -12.40 -7.44 17.84
C PRO A 105 -11.54 -6.40 18.55
N SER A 106 -11.58 -6.40 19.88
CA SER A 106 -10.91 -5.38 20.70
C SER A 106 -9.38 -5.42 20.60
N ASP A 107 -8.82 -6.57 20.27
CA ASP A 107 -7.40 -6.84 20.07
C ASP A 107 -6.93 -6.58 18.63
N ALA A 108 -7.85 -6.33 17.69
CA ALA A 108 -7.50 -6.03 16.32
C ALA A 108 -6.70 -4.72 16.24
N LYS A 109 -5.46 -4.81 15.73
CA LYS A 109 -4.69 -3.64 15.33
C LYS A 109 -5.32 -3.02 14.10
N LEU A 110 -5.35 -1.69 14.06
CA LEU A 110 -6.02 -0.93 13.01
C LEU A 110 -5.03 -0.06 12.24
N GLY A 111 -5.43 0.31 11.04
CA GLY A 111 -4.75 1.31 10.24
C GLY A 111 -5.72 2.10 9.38
N LEU A 112 -5.21 3.11 8.68
CA LEU A 112 -5.97 3.94 7.75
C LEU A 112 -5.39 3.84 6.34
N TYR A 113 -6.26 3.95 5.34
CA TYR A 113 -5.87 4.07 3.95
C TYR A 113 -6.66 5.19 3.26
N GLU A 114 -5.97 6.22 2.81
CA GLU A 114 -6.50 7.28 1.96
C GLU A 114 -6.75 6.75 0.54
N CYS A 115 -7.75 5.86 0.40
CA CYS A 115 -8.11 5.28 -0.88
C CYS A 115 -8.61 6.38 -1.83
N PRO A 116 -8.05 6.52 -3.05
CA PRO A 116 -8.44 7.57 -3.95
C PRO A 116 -9.82 7.37 -4.62
N TYR A 117 -10.38 6.17 -4.56
CA TYR A 117 -11.69 5.86 -5.16
C TYR A 117 -12.76 5.59 -4.09
N PRO A 118 -13.98 6.10 -4.21
CA PRO A 118 -14.51 6.99 -5.27
C PRO A 118 -14.03 8.45 -5.15
N TYR A 119 -13.55 8.87 -4.00
CA TYR A 119 -12.89 10.15 -3.77
C TYR A 119 -11.81 10.01 -2.69
N LYS A 120 -10.84 10.90 -2.70
CA LYS A 120 -9.73 10.88 -1.74
C LYS A 120 -10.11 11.65 -0.47
N ARG A 121 -10.41 10.93 0.63
CA ARG A 121 -10.62 11.50 1.95
C ARG A 121 -9.30 11.53 2.70
N LEU A 122 -8.66 12.70 2.75
CA LEU A 122 -7.39 12.87 3.45
C LEU A 122 -7.59 12.85 4.98
N VAL A 123 -6.58 12.34 5.67
CA VAL A 123 -6.52 12.32 7.13
C VAL A 123 -5.96 13.66 7.63
N THR A 124 -6.71 14.34 8.49
CA THR A 124 -6.34 15.60 9.10
C THR A 124 -5.57 15.38 10.40
N PRO A 125 -4.89 16.40 10.96
CA PRO A 125 -4.31 16.34 12.28
C PRO A 125 -5.31 15.91 13.37
N LYS A 126 -6.55 16.40 13.31
CA LYS A 126 -7.63 16.02 14.26
C LYS A 126 -7.91 14.53 14.23
N ILE A 127 -7.96 13.92 13.03
CA ILE A 127 -8.16 12.47 12.88
C ILE A 127 -6.92 11.72 13.39
N LEU A 128 -5.70 12.21 13.14
CA LEU A 128 -4.48 11.58 13.66
C LEU A 128 -4.45 11.58 15.18
N ASP A 129 -4.76 12.70 15.81
CA ASP A 129 -4.82 12.83 17.29
C ASP A 129 -5.84 11.87 17.88
N TRP A 130 -7.02 11.77 17.25
CA TRP A 130 -8.02 10.78 17.65
C TRP A 130 -7.50 9.35 17.51
N CYS A 131 -6.88 8.99 16.37
CA CYS A 131 -6.31 7.65 16.16
C CYS A 131 -5.28 7.30 17.24
N VAL A 132 -4.37 8.22 17.55
CA VAL A 132 -3.35 8.05 18.60
C VAL A 132 -4.02 7.84 19.96
N SER A 133 -5.07 8.63 20.30
CA SER A 133 -5.76 8.53 21.58
C SER A 133 -6.47 7.19 21.80
N THR A 134 -6.89 6.50 20.73
CA THR A 134 -7.50 5.17 20.82
C THR A 134 -6.52 4.06 21.21
N GLY A 135 -5.22 4.25 20.97
CA GLY A 135 -4.18 3.23 21.15
C GLY A 135 -4.26 2.04 20.19
N ARG A 136 -5.19 2.05 19.22
CA ARG A 136 -5.45 0.90 18.32
C ARG A 136 -4.88 1.04 16.93
N PHE A 137 -4.47 2.26 16.50
CA PHE A 137 -3.97 2.51 15.15
C PHE A 137 -2.44 2.42 15.10
N TYR A 138 -1.94 1.60 14.19
CA TYR A 138 -0.50 1.30 14.01
C TYR A 138 0.03 1.70 12.63
N TYR A 139 -0.86 1.91 11.66
CA TYR A 139 -0.49 2.02 10.26
C TYR A 139 -1.35 3.06 9.54
N MET A 140 -0.72 3.86 8.69
CA MET A 140 -1.41 4.73 7.74
C MET A 140 -0.74 4.64 6.37
N LYS A 141 -1.53 4.35 5.33
CA LYS A 141 -1.12 4.54 3.94
C LYS A 141 -1.53 5.93 3.48
N ASP A 142 -0.56 6.81 3.39
CA ASP A 142 -0.70 8.18 2.92
C ASP A 142 -0.69 8.24 1.39
N THR A 143 -1.65 8.94 0.81
CA THR A 143 -1.74 9.18 -0.64
C THR A 143 -1.87 10.66 -0.98
N CYS A 144 -1.52 11.57 -0.07
CA CYS A 144 -1.70 13.01 -0.27
C CYS A 144 -0.79 13.58 -1.37
N CYS A 145 0.34 12.92 -1.67
CA CYS A 145 1.34 13.37 -2.65
C CYS A 145 1.94 14.76 -2.32
N ASN A 146 2.00 15.12 -1.05
CA ASN A 146 2.49 16.41 -0.57
C ASN A 146 3.51 16.20 0.54
N ALA A 147 4.78 16.53 0.28
CA ALA A 147 5.88 16.31 1.21
C ALA A 147 5.74 17.09 2.51
N GLU A 148 5.27 18.35 2.44
CA GLU A 148 5.07 19.21 3.62
C GLU A 148 3.99 18.65 4.54
N MET A 149 2.85 18.21 3.95
CA MET A 149 1.77 17.55 4.70
C MET A 149 2.24 16.26 5.35
N ILE A 150 3.03 15.45 4.64
CA ILE A 150 3.60 14.21 5.21
C ILE A 150 4.53 14.55 6.38
N ALA A 151 5.39 15.56 6.23
CA ALA A 151 6.28 16.00 7.30
C ALA A 151 5.52 16.50 8.54
N GLU A 152 4.42 17.23 8.35
CA GLU A 152 3.53 17.66 9.43
C GLU A 152 2.89 16.45 10.13
N ARG A 153 2.34 15.49 9.39
CA ARG A 153 1.78 14.24 9.93
C ARG A 153 2.82 13.44 10.71
N CYS A 154 4.04 13.33 10.21
CA CYS A 154 5.13 12.66 10.92
C CYS A 154 5.46 13.34 12.25
N ARG A 155 5.39 14.68 12.31
CA ARG A 155 5.56 15.42 13.59
C ARG A 155 4.44 15.11 14.58
N HIS A 156 3.18 15.04 14.13
CA HIS A 156 2.05 14.66 14.99
C HIS A 156 2.18 13.23 15.52
N LEU A 157 2.70 12.33 14.72
CA LEU A 157 2.84 10.92 15.08
C LEU A 157 4.11 10.62 15.91
N LYS A 158 4.98 11.59 16.09
CA LYS A 158 6.26 11.39 16.81
C LYS A 158 6.03 10.95 18.26
N GLY A 159 6.65 9.83 18.62
CA GLY A 159 6.51 9.23 19.95
C GLY A 159 5.30 8.29 20.12
N SER A 160 4.44 8.17 19.10
CA SER A 160 3.41 7.14 19.04
C SER A 160 3.92 5.88 18.34
N HIS A 161 3.17 4.79 18.46
CA HIS A 161 3.42 3.56 17.69
C HIS A 161 2.76 3.56 16.30
N PHE A 162 2.14 4.67 15.92
CA PHE A 162 1.41 4.82 14.66
C PHE A 162 2.39 5.26 13.55
N THR A 163 2.58 4.41 12.54
CA THR A 163 3.55 4.63 11.45
C THR A 163 2.85 5.06 10.17
N LEU A 164 3.34 6.14 9.56
CA LEU A 164 2.93 6.60 8.24
C LEU A 164 3.81 5.95 7.17
N LEU A 165 3.19 5.32 6.16
CA LEU A 165 3.85 4.87 4.93
C LEU A 165 3.37 5.70 3.74
N ASN A 166 4.31 6.23 2.97
CA ASN A 166 4.02 7.04 1.79
C ASN A 166 3.68 6.15 0.59
N ALA A 167 2.60 6.43 -0.12
CA ALA A 167 2.26 5.73 -1.36
C ALA A 167 2.79 6.44 -2.62
N ASN A 168 3.26 7.68 -2.49
CA ASN A 168 3.80 8.47 -3.59
C ASN A 168 5.32 8.30 -3.69
N CYS A 169 5.80 7.81 -4.83
CA CYS A 169 7.22 7.56 -5.02
C CYS A 169 8.04 8.85 -5.24
N GLN A 170 7.44 9.94 -5.74
CA GLN A 170 8.15 11.19 -6.00
C GLN A 170 8.59 11.91 -4.71
N THR A 171 7.83 11.77 -3.63
CA THR A 171 8.12 12.41 -2.33
C THR A 171 8.70 11.44 -1.30
N LEU A 172 9.12 10.23 -1.73
CA LEU A 172 9.44 9.16 -0.80
C LEU A 172 10.67 9.45 0.08
N LEU A 173 11.79 9.83 -0.52
CA LEU A 173 13.03 10.10 0.22
C LEU A 173 12.83 11.22 1.26
N GLU A 174 12.16 12.30 0.84
CA GLU A 174 11.87 13.44 1.71
C GLU A 174 10.95 13.03 2.87
N SER A 175 9.94 12.21 2.59
CA SER A 175 9.05 11.69 3.62
C SER A 175 9.78 10.81 4.65
N MET A 176 10.71 9.96 4.21
CA MET A 176 11.53 9.14 5.13
C MET A 176 12.46 10.01 5.97
N LYS A 177 13.09 11.03 5.39
CA LYS A 177 13.89 12.01 6.14
C LYS A 177 13.05 12.77 7.18
N SER A 178 11.75 12.90 6.95
CA SER A 178 10.80 13.54 7.87
C SER A 178 10.21 12.59 8.92
N GLY A 179 10.53 11.27 8.86
CA GLY A 179 10.11 10.28 9.85
C GLY A 179 9.04 9.30 9.38
N ALA A 180 8.68 9.27 8.08
CA ALA A 180 7.83 8.23 7.54
C ALA A 180 8.55 6.87 7.57
N GLY A 181 7.79 5.79 7.82
CA GLY A 181 8.33 4.43 7.98
C GLY A 181 8.75 3.75 6.67
N GLY A 182 8.43 4.33 5.51
CA GLY A 182 8.78 3.77 4.21
C GLY A 182 7.69 3.95 3.15
N TYR A 183 7.64 3.03 2.21
CA TYR A 183 6.78 3.08 1.03
C TYR A 183 5.68 2.01 1.05
N CYS A 184 4.47 2.39 0.67
CA CYS A 184 3.36 1.46 0.42
C CYS A 184 2.61 1.86 -0.86
N GLY A 185 3.26 1.73 -2.00
CA GLY A 185 2.72 2.12 -3.30
C GLY A 185 2.81 1.00 -4.34
N ILE A 186 2.12 1.18 -5.45
CA ILE A 186 2.01 0.16 -6.50
C ILE A 186 3.32 -0.11 -7.24
N MET A 187 4.29 0.82 -7.20
CA MET A 187 5.56 0.62 -7.88
C MET A 187 6.41 -0.49 -7.26
N CYS A 188 6.13 -0.94 -6.02
CA CYS A 188 6.70 -2.19 -5.49
C CYS A 188 6.29 -3.45 -6.28
N ASN A 189 5.28 -3.36 -7.15
CA ASN A 189 4.92 -4.45 -8.07
C ASN A 189 5.83 -4.53 -9.31
N PHE A 190 6.81 -3.63 -9.43
CA PHE A 190 7.76 -3.57 -10.54
C PHE A 190 9.21 -3.77 -10.06
N HIS A 191 9.68 -3.01 -9.09
CA HIS A 191 11.08 -3.03 -8.63
C HIS A 191 11.17 -2.91 -7.10
N PRO A 192 10.66 -3.92 -6.35
CA PRO A 192 10.59 -3.90 -4.88
C PRO A 192 11.96 -3.76 -4.21
N ALA A 193 13.01 -4.36 -4.77
CA ALA A 193 14.35 -4.31 -4.20
C ALA A 193 14.91 -2.88 -4.11
N LEU A 194 14.59 -2.00 -5.05
CA LEU A 194 15.02 -0.60 -5.00
C LEU A 194 14.32 0.17 -3.87
N TYR A 195 13.04 -0.11 -3.60
CA TYR A 195 12.32 0.49 -2.46
C TYR A 195 12.86 -0.02 -1.12
N ALA A 196 13.15 -1.32 -1.00
CA ALA A 196 13.80 -1.90 0.17
C ALA A 196 15.20 -1.30 0.37
N TRP A 197 15.98 -1.18 -0.70
CA TRP A 197 17.29 -0.55 -0.64
C TRP A 197 17.19 0.92 -0.17
N LEU A 198 16.30 1.71 -0.75
CA LEU A 198 16.14 3.12 -0.38
C LEU A 198 15.73 3.27 1.08
N LYS A 199 14.79 2.46 1.57
CA LYS A 199 14.38 2.45 2.98
C LYS A 199 15.59 2.22 3.92
N ASN A 200 16.45 1.27 3.57
CA ASN A 200 17.60 0.91 4.41
C ASN A 200 18.79 1.88 4.25
N ASN A 201 18.81 2.71 3.20
CA ASN A 201 19.94 3.54 2.82
C ASN A 201 19.57 5.02 2.54
N TYR A 202 18.42 5.51 3.06
CA TYR A 202 17.92 6.85 2.72
C TYR A 202 18.83 8.01 3.17
N ASN A 203 19.80 7.75 4.05
CA ASN A 203 20.84 8.71 4.45
C ASN A 203 22.15 8.56 3.66
N SER A 204 22.22 7.64 2.70
CA SER A 204 23.43 7.43 1.91
C SER A 204 23.59 8.46 0.79
N LYS A 205 24.84 8.63 0.30
CA LYS A 205 25.13 9.52 -0.86
C LYS A 205 24.44 9.09 -2.15
N LYS A 206 24.04 7.81 -2.26
CA LYS A 206 23.35 7.27 -3.44
C LYS A 206 21.82 7.44 -3.37
N ALA A 207 21.27 7.79 -2.21
CA ALA A 207 19.82 7.87 -2.00
C ALA A 207 19.13 8.83 -2.97
N GLU A 208 19.73 9.99 -3.24
CA GLU A 208 19.15 10.99 -4.17
C GLU A 208 19.10 10.45 -5.62
N LEU A 209 20.11 9.70 -6.05
CA LEU A 209 20.09 9.06 -7.37
C LEU A 209 18.99 8.00 -7.46
N VAL A 210 18.88 7.12 -6.47
CA VAL A 210 17.84 6.09 -6.41
C VAL A 210 16.46 6.74 -6.36
N GLN A 211 16.26 7.75 -5.52
CA GLN A 211 15.02 8.53 -5.46
C GLN A 211 14.66 9.15 -6.82
N SER A 212 15.64 9.72 -7.52
CA SER A 212 15.40 10.34 -8.83
C SER A 212 14.92 9.32 -9.87
N VAL A 213 15.49 8.12 -9.86
CA VAL A 213 15.02 7.02 -10.72
C VAL A 213 13.61 6.58 -10.33
N LEU A 214 13.36 6.28 -9.04
CA LEU A 214 12.06 5.85 -8.55
C LEU A 214 10.97 6.89 -8.82
N GLY A 215 11.25 8.17 -8.56
CA GLY A 215 10.32 9.27 -8.82
C GLY A 215 9.98 9.43 -10.29
N THR A 216 10.97 9.29 -11.17
CA THR A 216 10.77 9.36 -12.63
C THR A 216 9.95 8.17 -13.14
N LEU A 217 10.29 6.95 -12.70
CA LEU A 217 9.57 5.74 -13.09
C LEU A 217 8.12 5.73 -12.58
N GLY A 218 7.83 6.41 -11.49
CA GLY A 218 6.45 6.55 -10.98
C GLY A 218 5.49 7.23 -11.96
N PHE A 219 5.97 7.99 -12.92
CA PHE A 219 5.12 8.53 -13.99
C PHE A 219 4.55 7.45 -14.92
N THR A 220 5.17 6.27 -14.99
CA THR A 220 4.64 5.16 -15.79
C THR A 220 3.31 4.63 -15.24
N GLU A 221 3.06 4.80 -13.94
CA GLU A 221 1.79 4.45 -13.29
C GLU A 221 0.62 5.25 -13.86
N ILE A 222 0.84 6.53 -14.18
CA ILE A 222 -0.22 7.47 -14.57
C ILE A 222 -0.65 7.24 -16.02
N GLY A 223 0.26 6.85 -16.88
CA GLY A 223 0.03 6.78 -18.34
C GLY A 223 -0.21 5.37 -18.89
N LEU A 224 0.00 4.32 -18.10
CA LEU A 224 -0.07 2.94 -18.56
C LEU A 224 -1.17 2.12 -17.87
N PRO A 225 -1.68 1.05 -18.52
CA PRO A 225 -2.82 0.29 -18.04
C PRO A 225 -2.45 -0.66 -16.86
N TYR A 226 -2.29 -0.10 -15.67
CA TYR A 226 -2.19 -0.88 -14.44
C TYR A 226 -3.56 -1.55 -14.12
N PRO A 227 -3.64 -2.81 -13.67
CA PRO A 227 -2.54 -3.72 -13.25
C PRO A 227 -1.96 -4.62 -14.35
N LEU A 228 -2.40 -4.49 -15.61
CA LEU A 228 -1.91 -5.32 -16.71
C LEU A 228 -0.39 -5.17 -16.91
N THR A 229 0.12 -3.95 -16.76
CA THR A 229 1.56 -3.65 -16.87
C THR A 229 2.37 -4.32 -15.76
N ALA A 230 1.86 -4.34 -14.52
CA ALA A 230 2.52 -5.02 -13.41
C ALA A 230 2.56 -6.54 -13.62
N LYS A 231 1.47 -7.14 -14.09
CA LYS A 231 1.42 -8.57 -14.44
C LYS A 231 2.40 -8.92 -15.58
N TYR A 232 2.47 -8.06 -16.58
CA TYR A 232 3.45 -8.22 -17.67
C TYR A 232 4.88 -8.13 -17.14
N HIS A 233 5.17 -7.18 -16.25
CA HIS A 233 6.48 -7.06 -15.60
C HIS A 233 6.83 -8.31 -14.79
N MET A 234 5.89 -8.84 -14.01
CA MET A 234 6.09 -10.09 -13.26
C MET A 234 6.44 -11.26 -14.18
N ASN A 235 5.80 -11.36 -15.36
CA ASN A 235 6.18 -12.38 -16.36
C ASN A 235 7.62 -12.19 -16.85
N LEU A 236 8.10 -10.95 -17.02
CA LEU A 236 9.50 -10.68 -17.36
C LEU A 236 10.48 -11.07 -16.24
N CYS A 237 10.00 -11.08 -14.98
CA CYS A 237 10.74 -11.57 -13.80
C CYS A 237 10.63 -13.09 -13.59
N GLY A 238 10.02 -13.83 -14.54
CA GLY A 238 9.86 -15.29 -14.44
C GLY A 238 8.67 -15.75 -13.60
N ILE A 239 7.85 -14.82 -13.09
CA ILE A 239 6.65 -15.14 -12.33
C ILE A 239 5.49 -15.27 -13.31
N LYS A 240 5.00 -16.51 -13.52
CA LYS A 240 3.90 -16.77 -14.44
C LYS A 240 2.59 -16.17 -13.95
N THR A 241 2.12 -15.15 -14.64
CA THR A 241 0.80 -14.54 -14.42
C THR A 241 0.06 -14.39 -15.74
N GLU A 242 -1.26 -14.44 -15.71
CA GLU A 242 -2.07 -14.06 -16.86
C GLU A 242 -2.23 -12.54 -16.93
N ASN A 243 -2.14 -11.96 -18.13
CA ASN A 243 -2.34 -10.53 -18.36
C ASN A 243 -3.85 -10.20 -18.41
N LEU A 244 -4.55 -10.56 -17.35
CA LEU A 244 -5.99 -10.34 -17.19
C LEU A 244 -6.24 -9.42 -15.99
N ALA A 245 -7.22 -8.54 -16.11
CA ALA A 245 -7.71 -7.70 -15.02
C ALA A 245 -9.24 -7.58 -15.12
N ARG A 246 -9.91 -7.36 -14.00
CA ARG A 246 -11.37 -7.16 -13.97
C ARG A 246 -11.76 -5.72 -14.25
N ASN A 247 -10.86 -4.79 -13.92
CA ASN A 247 -11.05 -3.35 -14.11
C ASN A 247 -10.53 -2.83 -15.46
N ARG A 248 -9.90 -3.69 -16.29
CA ARG A 248 -9.27 -3.32 -17.55
C ARG A 248 -9.48 -4.39 -18.61
N ASN A 249 -9.57 -3.97 -19.87
CA ASN A 249 -9.52 -4.88 -20.99
C ASN A 249 -8.06 -5.25 -21.29
N SER A 250 -7.77 -6.55 -21.49
CA SER A 250 -6.43 -7.03 -21.82
C SER A 250 -5.84 -6.40 -23.10
N ALA A 251 -6.69 -5.98 -24.03
CA ALA A 251 -6.28 -5.27 -25.26
C ALA A 251 -5.63 -3.91 -24.99
N GLU A 252 -5.83 -3.32 -23.79
CA GLU A 252 -5.16 -2.08 -23.39
C GLU A 252 -3.65 -2.27 -23.19
N LEU A 253 -3.18 -3.51 -22.97
CA LEU A 253 -1.75 -3.82 -22.88
C LEU A 253 -1.12 -3.87 -24.29
N THR A 254 -0.92 -2.72 -24.85
CA THR A 254 -0.35 -2.54 -26.21
C THR A 254 1.15 -2.87 -26.27
N GLU A 255 1.69 -3.04 -27.49
CA GLU A 255 3.15 -3.20 -27.66
C GLU A 255 3.95 -1.96 -27.22
N TYR A 256 3.35 -0.77 -27.29
CA TYR A 256 3.93 0.44 -26.71
C TYR A 256 4.07 0.29 -25.19
N SER A 257 2.99 -0.06 -24.49
CA SER A 257 3.01 -0.27 -23.02
C SER A 257 4.04 -1.34 -22.62
N LYS A 258 4.07 -2.47 -23.33
CA LYS A 258 5.06 -3.53 -23.11
C LYS A 258 6.49 -3.05 -23.34
N GLY A 259 6.71 -2.22 -24.38
CA GLY A 259 8.00 -1.59 -24.66
C GLY A 259 8.47 -0.72 -23.49
N CYS A 260 7.61 0.14 -22.96
CA CYS A 260 7.92 0.96 -21.78
C CYS A 260 8.32 0.10 -20.57
N ILE A 261 7.56 -0.98 -20.31
CA ILE A 261 7.86 -1.88 -19.18
C ILE A 261 9.19 -2.62 -19.37
N ARG A 262 9.53 -3.07 -20.58
CA ARG A 262 10.84 -3.69 -20.85
C ARG A 262 12.00 -2.71 -20.61
N GLN A 263 11.85 -1.44 -21.02
CA GLN A 263 12.84 -0.40 -20.77
C GLN A 263 12.99 -0.08 -19.28
N MET A 264 11.86 0.03 -18.57
CA MET A 264 11.86 0.21 -17.12
C MET A 264 12.61 -0.93 -16.42
N LYS A 265 12.30 -2.19 -16.77
CA LYS A 265 12.98 -3.35 -16.19
C LYS A 265 14.48 -3.31 -16.45
N LEU A 266 14.92 -3.05 -17.68
CA LEU A 266 16.34 -2.95 -18.01
C LEU A 266 17.05 -1.89 -17.15
N LEU A 267 16.45 -0.71 -17.01
CA LEU A 267 17.01 0.38 -16.21
C LEU A 267 17.11 0.02 -14.73
N THR A 268 16.06 -0.61 -14.17
CA THR A 268 16.05 -0.98 -12.76
C THR A 268 16.98 -2.15 -12.46
N ASP A 269 17.08 -3.16 -13.32
CA ASP A 269 18.03 -4.27 -13.18
C ASP A 269 19.50 -3.76 -13.18
N GLU A 270 19.83 -2.81 -14.06
CA GLU A 270 21.16 -2.21 -14.09
C GLU A 270 21.45 -1.41 -12.81
N LEU A 271 20.48 -0.66 -12.31
CA LEU A 271 20.63 0.08 -11.06
C LEU A 271 20.78 -0.87 -9.87
N GLU A 272 19.97 -1.92 -9.79
CA GLU A 272 20.05 -2.95 -8.75
C GLU A 272 21.43 -3.60 -8.74
N THR A 273 21.97 -3.96 -9.92
CA THR A 273 23.32 -4.52 -10.06
C THR A 273 24.38 -3.56 -9.50
N ARG A 274 24.30 -2.27 -9.84
CA ARG A 274 25.26 -1.25 -9.36
C ARG A 274 25.14 -0.97 -7.85
N LEU A 275 24.01 -1.24 -7.26
CA LEU A 275 23.77 -1.09 -5.82
C LEU A 275 24.15 -2.35 -5.04
N GLY A 276 24.38 -3.49 -5.71
CA GLY A 276 24.64 -4.78 -5.09
C GLY A 276 23.37 -5.41 -4.44
N THR A 277 22.18 -5.01 -4.87
CA THR A 277 20.93 -5.58 -4.34
C THR A 277 20.64 -6.98 -4.88
N LEU A 278 21.21 -7.35 -6.02
CA LEU A 278 21.07 -8.69 -6.61
C LEU A 278 21.87 -9.76 -5.85
N ASP A 279 22.89 -9.38 -5.09
CA ASP A 279 23.72 -10.33 -4.30
C ASP A 279 23.08 -10.71 -2.95
N ILE A 280 21.88 -10.18 -2.64
CA ILE A 280 21.14 -10.44 -1.39
C ILE A 280 20.08 -11.54 -1.60
N ARG A 281 19.97 -12.09 -2.81
CA ARG A 281 18.97 -13.11 -3.18
C ARG A 281 19.43 -14.53 -2.87
#